data_4e66a7fc72fe18bf05d5ff42347bc71e
#
_entry.id   4e66a7fc72fe18bf05d5ff42347bc71e
#
_cell.length_a   1.000
_cell.length_b   1.000
_cell.length_c   1.000
_cell.angle_alpha   90.00
_cell.angle_beta   90.00
_cell.angle_gamma   90.00
#
_symmetry.space_group_name_H-M   'P 1'
#
loop_
_entity.id
_entity.type
_entity.pdbx_description
1 polymer ?
#
loop_
_entity_poly.entity_id
_entity_poly.type
_entity_poly.pdbx_seq_one_letter_code
_entity_poly.pdbx_strand_id
1 'polypeptide(L)'
;SDAYLANAIYYIEQELRKNGYDSLLCCTGRDITTKKKYLDLLLSKRVDGIILVGSQFVFNEPDDDCSYIIEASSELPIILVNGYIDSPNIYCVLCDDYNAVYNVTSSLIENGRKHIVYLYTSTSFSGLKKLNGYQDALKNNNINLNSEYAHLCSKNISDALDYLNNMYYNGLTFDAVVTSDDLLAVGAIKYSHKHNIKVPEQLEIIGYNNSVISRCTEPELTSIDSNVELLSMQAVDTLMKVLCGNDVSNKNI
;
A
#
# COMPACT_ATOMS: atom_id res chain seq x y z
N SER A 1 -7.03 12.92 3.80
CA SER A 1 -7.01 11.68 4.61
C SER A 1 -6.76 10.49 3.70
N ASP A 2 -6.05 9.49 4.18
CA ASP A 2 -5.77 8.26 3.46
C ASP A 2 -7.00 7.35 3.54
N ALA A 3 -7.68 7.10 2.42
CA ALA A 3 -8.91 6.29 2.39
C ALA A 3 -8.65 4.84 2.83
N TYR A 4 -7.49 4.26 2.47
CA TYR A 4 -7.11 2.93 2.90
C TYR A 4 -6.98 2.85 4.43
N LEU A 5 -6.24 3.79 5.05
CA LEU A 5 -6.07 3.81 6.50
C LEU A 5 -7.39 4.05 7.23
N ALA A 6 -8.26 4.92 6.70
CA ALA A 6 -9.58 5.18 7.30
C ALA A 6 -10.46 3.92 7.30
N ASN A 7 -10.48 3.17 6.20
CA ASN A 7 -11.22 1.92 6.10
C ASN A 7 -10.62 0.84 7.02
N ALA A 8 -9.29 0.70 7.07
CA ALA A 8 -8.64 -0.25 7.95
C ALA A 8 -8.98 0.02 9.42
N ILE A 9 -8.92 1.28 9.86
CA ILE A 9 -9.29 1.69 11.23
C ILE A 9 -10.75 1.33 11.52
N TYR A 10 -11.66 1.58 10.58
CA TYR A 10 -13.07 1.26 10.72
C TYR A 10 -13.30 -0.24 10.95
N TYR A 11 -12.71 -1.11 10.12
CA TYR A 11 -12.87 -2.55 10.26
C TYR A 11 -12.19 -3.11 11.50
N ILE A 12 -11.00 -2.63 11.85
CA ILE A 12 -10.28 -3.02 13.07
C ILE A 12 -11.10 -2.67 14.32
N GLU A 13 -11.61 -1.44 14.40
CA GLU A 13 -12.41 -0.99 15.54
C GLU A 13 -13.68 -1.83 15.70
N GLN A 14 -14.39 -2.08 14.59
CA GLN A 14 -15.59 -2.92 14.64
C GLN A 14 -15.28 -4.34 15.12
N GLU A 15 -14.19 -4.94 14.63
CA GLU A 15 -13.84 -6.30 15.00
C GLU A 15 -13.33 -6.40 16.44
N LEU A 16 -12.56 -5.42 16.93
CA LEU A 16 -12.15 -5.32 18.33
C LEU A 16 -13.38 -5.23 19.27
N ARG A 17 -14.34 -4.38 18.92
CA ARG A 17 -15.57 -4.21 19.70
C ARG A 17 -16.41 -5.50 19.78
N LYS A 18 -16.53 -6.27 18.68
CA LYS A 18 -17.18 -7.59 18.69
C LYS A 18 -16.52 -8.56 19.67
N ASN A 19 -15.20 -8.43 19.86
CA ASN A 19 -14.43 -9.24 20.78
C ASN A 19 -14.36 -8.66 22.21
N GLY A 20 -15.09 -7.56 22.48
CA GLY A 20 -15.17 -6.93 23.81
C GLY A 20 -13.97 -6.06 24.19
N TYR A 21 -13.20 -5.59 23.20
CA TYR A 21 -12.07 -4.69 23.40
C TYR A 21 -12.40 -3.26 22.93
N ASP A 22 -11.90 -2.28 23.69
CA ASP A 22 -11.88 -0.89 23.29
C ASP A 22 -10.59 -0.56 22.51
N SER A 23 -10.64 0.45 21.64
CA SER A 23 -9.48 0.88 20.88
C SER A 23 -9.03 2.30 21.24
N LEU A 24 -7.73 2.52 21.31
CA LEU A 24 -7.09 3.82 21.42
C LEU A 24 -6.37 4.15 20.12
N LEU A 25 -6.90 5.08 19.34
CA LEU A 25 -6.34 5.46 18.04
C LEU A 25 -5.23 6.52 18.19
N CYS A 26 -4.07 6.24 17.59
CA CYS A 26 -2.96 7.17 17.48
C CYS A 26 -2.59 7.40 16.00
N CYS A 27 -2.74 8.64 15.52
CA CYS A 27 -2.35 9.02 14.16
C CYS A 27 -0.92 9.57 14.17
N THR A 28 0.08 8.74 13.84
CA THR A 28 1.51 9.06 13.99
C THR A 28 2.12 9.81 12.81
N GLY A 29 1.51 9.73 11.62
CA GLY A 29 2.13 10.24 10.40
C GLY A 29 3.41 9.47 10.02
N ARG A 30 4.32 10.15 9.31
CA ARG A 30 5.58 9.54 8.83
C ARG A 30 6.77 9.76 9.76
N ASP A 31 6.72 10.77 10.62
CA ASP A 31 7.82 11.16 11.49
C ASP A 31 8.11 10.10 12.55
N ILE A 32 9.38 9.65 12.58
CA ILE A 32 9.83 8.58 13.49
C ILE A 32 9.76 9.00 14.96
N THR A 33 10.04 10.27 15.27
CA THR A 33 9.98 10.79 16.64
C THR A 33 8.55 10.72 17.16
N THR A 34 7.59 11.09 16.31
CA THR A 34 6.17 11.00 16.63
C THR A 34 5.73 9.55 16.80
N LYS A 35 6.19 8.62 15.95
CA LYS A 35 5.91 7.17 16.08
C LYS A 35 6.40 6.63 17.42
N LYS A 36 7.67 6.88 17.78
CA LYS A 36 8.27 6.50 19.07
C LYS A 36 7.45 7.04 20.23
N LYS A 37 7.16 8.33 20.24
CA LYS A 37 6.36 9.00 21.30
C LYS A 37 4.98 8.36 21.51
N TYR A 38 4.27 8.03 20.42
CA TYR A 38 2.96 7.40 20.55
C TYR A 38 3.06 5.94 21.01
N LEU A 39 4.10 5.22 20.61
CA LEU A 39 4.34 3.86 21.10
C LEU A 39 4.58 3.87 22.62
N ASP A 40 5.47 4.75 23.11
CA ASP A 40 5.71 4.94 24.54
C ASP A 40 4.43 5.33 25.31
N LEU A 41 3.60 6.19 24.71
CA LEU A 41 2.31 6.54 25.28
C LEU A 41 1.40 5.32 25.43
N LEU A 42 1.28 4.47 24.41
CA LEU A 42 0.46 3.26 24.47
C LEU A 42 0.97 2.29 25.52
N LEU A 43 2.28 2.06 25.61
CA LEU A 43 2.90 1.25 26.67
C LEU A 43 2.57 1.81 28.06
N SER A 44 2.69 3.13 28.26
CA SER A 44 2.33 3.78 29.53
C SER A 44 0.85 3.65 29.91
N LYS A 45 -0.03 3.48 28.92
CA LYS A 45 -1.47 3.23 29.11
C LYS A 45 -1.79 1.76 29.43
N ARG A 46 -0.79 0.88 29.34
CA ARG A 46 -0.92 -0.56 29.62
C ARG A 46 -1.99 -1.21 28.72
N VAL A 47 -1.94 -0.91 27.42
CA VAL A 47 -2.80 -1.58 26.44
C VAL A 47 -2.41 -3.07 26.36
N ASP A 48 -3.35 -3.94 25.98
CA ASP A 48 -3.13 -5.38 25.89
C ASP A 48 -2.33 -5.79 24.65
N GLY A 49 -2.39 -4.97 23.58
CA GLY A 49 -1.67 -5.19 22.33
C GLY A 49 -1.74 -3.97 21.41
N ILE A 50 -0.95 -3.97 20.34
CA ILE A 50 -0.87 -2.87 19.41
C ILE A 50 -1.04 -3.40 17.97
N ILE A 51 -1.85 -2.70 17.16
CA ILE A 51 -1.96 -2.92 15.72
C ILE A 51 -1.38 -1.71 15.00
N LEU A 52 -0.27 -1.91 14.29
CA LEU A 52 0.38 -0.91 13.45
C LEU A 52 -0.13 -1.05 12.02
N VAL A 53 -0.86 -0.05 11.52
CA VAL A 53 -1.51 -0.12 10.21
C VAL A 53 -0.77 0.72 9.18
N GLY A 54 -0.33 0.06 8.12
CA GLY A 54 0.32 0.67 6.98
C GLY A 54 1.82 0.40 6.89
N SER A 55 2.30 0.24 5.67
CA SER A 55 3.68 -0.12 5.35
C SER A 55 4.74 0.92 5.72
N GLN A 56 4.31 2.12 6.14
CA GLN A 56 5.21 3.23 6.51
C GLN A 56 5.93 3.04 7.86
N PHE A 57 5.65 1.94 8.56
CA PHE A 57 6.40 1.56 9.76
C PHE A 57 7.71 0.82 9.43
N VAL A 58 7.84 0.30 8.20
CA VAL A 58 9.01 -0.46 7.74
C VAL A 58 9.44 0.04 6.36
N PHE A 59 10.65 0.54 6.24
CA PHE A 59 11.31 0.88 4.98
C PHE A 59 12.52 -0.03 4.81
N ASN A 60 12.93 -0.32 3.59
CA ASN A 60 14.15 -1.07 3.30
C ASN A 60 15.33 -0.13 3.04
N GLU A 61 15.46 0.92 3.81
CA GLU A 61 16.57 1.86 3.71
C GLU A 61 17.62 1.55 4.80
N PRO A 62 18.91 1.83 4.54
CA PRO A 62 19.98 1.52 5.50
C PRO A 62 19.80 2.18 6.88
N ASP A 63 19.07 3.29 6.93
CA ASP A 63 18.82 4.08 8.15
C ASP A 63 17.43 3.78 8.76
N ASP A 64 16.73 2.74 8.27
CA ASP A 64 15.40 2.38 8.79
C ASP A 64 15.54 1.75 10.19
N ASP A 65 15.24 2.56 11.19
CA ASP A 65 15.31 2.16 12.59
C ASP A 65 13.96 1.59 13.05
N CYS A 66 13.82 0.26 12.97
CA CYS A 66 12.67 -0.48 13.53
C CYS A 66 12.89 -0.92 14.99
N SER A 67 14.01 -0.56 15.63
CA SER A 67 14.37 -0.99 16.99
C SER A 67 13.28 -0.66 18.00
N TYR A 68 12.67 0.51 17.90
CA TYR A 68 11.59 0.95 18.79
C TYR A 68 10.35 0.05 18.75
N ILE A 69 10.04 -0.58 17.61
CA ILE A 69 8.93 -1.54 17.47
C ILE A 69 9.35 -2.87 18.12
N ILE A 70 10.60 -3.31 17.90
CA ILE A 70 11.15 -4.53 18.46
C ILE A 70 11.22 -4.42 19.99
N GLU A 71 11.68 -3.29 20.53
CA GLU A 71 11.72 -3.01 21.95
C GLU A 71 10.31 -3.06 22.57
N ALA A 72 9.34 -2.38 21.97
CA ALA A 72 7.95 -2.41 22.43
C ALA A 72 7.34 -3.83 22.38
N SER A 73 7.73 -4.65 21.40
CA SER A 73 7.24 -6.03 21.29
C SER A 73 7.73 -6.95 22.41
N SER A 74 8.74 -6.54 23.19
CA SER A 74 9.15 -7.27 24.39
C SER A 74 8.14 -7.15 25.55
N GLU A 75 7.30 -6.12 25.55
CA GLU A 75 6.32 -5.86 26.60
C GLU A 75 4.91 -6.39 26.24
N LEU A 76 4.53 -6.35 24.96
CA LEU A 76 3.19 -6.74 24.50
C LEU A 76 3.21 -7.20 23.03
N PRO A 77 2.18 -7.95 22.56
CA PRO A 77 2.10 -8.35 21.17
C PRO A 77 1.84 -7.17 20.23
N ILE A 78 2.53 -7.16 19.08
CA ILE A 78 2.36 -6.18 18.02
C ILE A 78 1.93 -6.89 16.74
N ILE A 79 0.82 -6.44 16.15
CA ILE A 79 0.39 -6.85 14.83
C ILE A 79 0.79 -5.77 13.83
N LEU A 80 1.51 -6.14 12.80
CA LEU A 80 1.97 -5.24 11.74
C LEU A 80 1.23 -5.53 10.44
N VAL A 81 0.45 -4.59 9.96
CA VAL A 81 -0.32 -4.72 8.71
C VAL A 81 0.45 -4.08 7.55
N ASN A 82 0.72 -4.87 6.52
CA ASN A 82 1.51 -4.49 5.33
C ASN A 82 2.95 -4.04 5.62
N GLY A 83 3.55 -4.59 6.64
CA GLY A 83 4.96 -4.45 6.96
C GLY A 83 5.53 -5.78 7.48
N TYR A 84 6.83 -5.96 7.43
CA TYR A 84 7.48 -7.18 7.88
C TYR A 84 8.65 -6.89 8.80
N ILE A 85 8.60 -7.43 10.01
CA ILE A 85 9.71 -7.46 11.00
C ILE A 85 9.76 -8.86 11.56
N ASP A 86 10.91 -9.52 11.43
CA ASP A 86 11.15 -10.83 12.06
C ASP A 86 11.55 -10.64 13.52
N SER A 87 10.59 -10.80 14.42
CA SER A 87 10.80 -10.69 15.87
C SER A 87 9.81 -11.60 16.64
N PRO A 88 10.17 -12.08 17.83
CA PRO A 88 9.38 -13.09 18.56
C PRO A 88 7.92 -12.74 18.81
N ASN A 89 7.60 -11.49 19.11
CA ASN A 89 6.25 -11.04 19.49
C ASN A 89 5.65 -10.04 18.50
N ILE A 90 6.13 -10.07 17.25
CA ILE A 90 5.59 -9.31 16.13
C ILE A 90 4.97 -10.30 15.14
N TYR A 91 3.73 -10.04 14.75
CA TYR A 91 2.96 -10.83 13.80
C TYR A 91 2.61 -9.95 12.60
N CYS A 92 2.85 -10.45 11.38
CA CYS A 92 2.71 -9.66 10.17
C CYS A 92 1.53 -10.16 9.35
N VAL A 93 0.58 -9.28 9.03
CA VAL A 93 -0.53 -9.55 8.11
C VAL A 93 -0.24 -8.82 6.81
N LEU A 94 -0.06 -9.58 5.72
CA LEU A 94 0.52 -9.08 4.48
C LEU A 94 -0.44 -9.21 3.31
N CYS A 95 -0.44 -8.20 2.44
CA CYS A 95 -1.01 -8.30 1.10
C CYS A 95 0.08 -8.82 0.13
N ASP A 96 -0.32 -9.63 -0.85
CA ASP A 96 0.59 -10.06 -1.90
C ASP A 96 0.76 -8.97 -2.98
N ASP A 97 1.30 -7.85 -2.55
CA ASP A 97 1.52 -6.66 -3.37
C ASP A 97 2.40 -6.93 -4.61
N TYR A 98 3.37 -7.85 -4.47
CA TYR A 98 4.26 -8.21 -5.57
C TYR A 98 3.50 -8.91 -6.69
N ASN A 99 2.83 -10.02 -6.40
CA ASN A 99 2.09 -10.77 -7.41
C ASN A 99 0.90 -9.99 -7.96
N ALA A 100 0.24 -9.16 -7.15
CA ALA A 100 -0.86 -8.32 -7.61
C ALA A 100 -0.42 -7.37 -8.74
N VAL A 101 0.70 -6.65 -8.57
CA VAL A 101 1.22 -5.73 -9.58
C VAL A 101 1.89 -6.48 -10.73
N TYR A 102 2.61 -7.58 -10.44
CA TYR A 102 3.22 -8.43 -11.46
C TYR A 102 2.17 -8.97 -12.45
N ASN A 103 1.09 -9.55 -11.93
CA ASN A 103 0.04 -10.17 -12.76
C ASN A 103 -0.69 -9.13 -13.61
N VAL A 104 -1.03 -7.98 -13.03
CA VAL A 104 -1.68 -6.89 -13.78
C VAL A 104 -0.77 -6.36 -14.87
N THR A 105 0.51 -6.11 -14.58
CA THR A 105 1.47 -5.63 -15.57
C THR A 105 1.69 -6.67 -16.68
N SER A 106 1.80 -7.96 -16.34
CA SER A 106 1.90 -9.05 -17.31
C SER A 106 0.67 -9.14 -18.21
N SER A 107 -0.53 -9.01 -17.64
CA SER A 107 -1.79 -9.01 -18.39
C SER A 107 -1.86 -7.85 -19.38
N LEU A 108 -1.41 -6.65 -18.98
CA LEU A 108 -1.32 -5.50 -19.91
C LEU A 108 -0.40 -5.81 -21.09
N ILE A 109 0.75 -6.45 -20.83
CA ILE A 109 1.70 -6.82 -21.87
C ILE A 109 1.09 -7.88 -22.81
N GLU A 110 0.43 -8.91 -22.27
CA GLU A 110 -0.27 -9.94 -23.03
C GLU A 110 -1.36 -9.35 -23.92
N ASN A 111 -2.04 -8.28 -23.44
CA ASN A 111 -3.03 -7.51 -24.22
C ASN A 111 -2.40 -6.53 -25.22
N GLY A 112 -1.08 -6.55 -25.41
CA GLY A 112 -0.35 -5.81 -26.42
C GLY A 112 0.17 -4.44 -25.98
N ARG A 113 0.04 -4.06 -24.72
CA ARG A 113 0.64 -2.83 -24.17
C ARG A 113 2.16 -3.00 -24.07
N LYS A 114 2.92 -1.97 -24.46
CA LYS A 114 4.38 -2.02 -24.54
C LYS A 114 5.09 -0.93 -23.76
N HIS A 115 4.41 0.17 -23.54
CA HIS A 115 4.94 1.37 -22.89
C HIS A 115 4.15 1.66 -21.64
N ILE A 116 4.44 0.88 -20.58
CA ILE A 116 3.67 0.91 -19.33
C ILE A 116 4.37 1.82 -18.32
N VAL A 117 3.71 2.87 -17.88
CA VAL A 117 4.20 3.76 -16.80
C VAL A 117 3.76 3.21 -15.45
N TYR A 118 4.65 3.25 -14.46
CA TYR A 118 4.34 2.92 -13.08
C TYR A 118 4.53 4.14 -12.17
N LEU A 119 3.44 4.59 -11.53
CA LEU A 119 3.45 5.69 -10.59
C LEU A 119 3.28 5.15 -9.16
N TYR A 120 4.20 5.50 -8.25
CA TYR A 120 4.16 4.99 -6.88
C TYR A 120 4.42 6.09 -5.85
N THR A 121 4.00 5.86 -4.59
CA THR A 121 4.00 6.89 -3.54
C THR A 121 4.99 6.63 -2.41
N SER A 122 5.68 5.48 -2.43
CA SER A 122 6.50 5.08 -1.28
C SER A 122 7.51 4.01 -1.65
N THR A 123 8.66 4.03 -0.99
CA THR A 123 9.71 2.99 -0.96
C THR A 123 9.60 2.09 0.29
N SER A 124 8.44 2.13 0.98
CA SER A 124 8.15 1.24 2.09
C SER A 124 8.13 -0.24 1.67
N PHE A 125 8.07 -1.16 2.64
CA PHE A 125 8.01 -2.60 2.37
C PHE A 125 7.00 -2.98 1.28
N SER A 126 5.74 -2.55 1.41
CA SER A 126 4.68 -2.77 0.41
C SER A 126 4.98 -2.02 -0.89
N GLY A 127 5.46 -0.76 -0.83
CA GLY A 127 5.80 0.03 -2.01
C GLY A 127 6.87 -0.62 -2.88
N LEU A 128 7.93 -1.15 -2.26
CA LEU A 128 9.00 -1.87 -2.98
C LEU A 128 8.53 -3.21 -3.55
N LYS A 129 7.66 -3.94 -2.83
CA LYS A 129 7.06 -5.17 -3.37
C LYS A 129 6.28 -4.90 -4.66
N LYS A 130 5.45 -3.84 -4.68
CA LYS A 130 4.73 -3.41 -5.87
C LYS A 130 5.67 -3.01 -7.01
N LEU A 131 6.68 -2.18 -6.72
CA LEU A 131 7.66 -1.74 -7.72
C LEU A 131 8.42 -2.92 -8.32
N ASN A 132 8.87 -3.86 -7.49
CA ASN A 132 9.55 -5.07 -7.95
C ASN A 132 8.64 -5.94 -8.83
N GLY A 133 7.35 -6.08 -8.46
CA GLY A 133 6.37 -6.79 -9.28
C GLY A 133 6.24 -6.18 -10.68
N TYR A 134 6.15 -4.85 -10.78
CA TYR A 134 6.14 -4.16 -12.07
C TYR A 134 7.43 -4.39 -12.86
N GLN A 135 8.60 -4.21 -12.24
CA GLN A 135 9.89 -4.35 -12.91
C GLN A 135 10.14 -5.78 -13.40
N ASP A 136 9.84 -6.78 -12.59
CA ASP A 136 10.01 -8.18 -12.94
C ASP A 136 9.01 -8.62 -14.04
N ALA A 137 7.79 -8.09 -14.05
CA ALA A 137 6.83 -8.33 -15.13
C ALA A 137 7.36 -7.82 -16.47
N LEU A 138 7.93 -6.62 -16.53
CA LEU A 138 8.57 -6.10 -17.77
C LEU A 138 9.75 -6.97 -18.17
N LYS A 139 10.66 -7.26 -17.24
CA LYS A 139 11.87 -8.05 -17.49
C LYS A 139 11.54 -9.46 -18.01
N ASN A 140 10.59 -10.14 -17.37
CA ASN A 140 10.20 -11.51 -17.75
C ASN A 140 9.49 -11.57 -19.11
N ASN A 141 8.93 -10.45 -19.56
CA ASN A 141 8.35 -10.29 -20.89
C ASN A 141 9.30 -9.63 -21.91
N ASN A 142 10.60 -9.56 -21.59
CA ASN A 142 11.65 -8.98 -22.46
C ASN A 142 11.41 -7.51 -22.85
N ILE A 143 10.76 -6.73 -21.99
CA ILE A 143 10.61 -5.29 -22.13
C ILE A 143 11.71 -4.60 -21.33
N ASN A 144 12.48 -3.73 -21.98
CA ASN A 144 13.56 -3.00 -21.32
C ASN A 144 13.00 -2.03 -20.28
N LEU A 145 13.60 -2.06 -19.09
CA LEU A 145 13.31 -1.08 -18.06
C LEU A 145 13.83 0.29 -18.48
N ASN A 146 12.95 1.28 -18.47
CA ASN A 146 13.31 2.68 -18.63
C ASN A 146 12.98 3.43 -17.34
N SER A 147 13.98 4.10 -16.76
CA SER A 147 13.81 4.83 -15.48
C SER A 147 12.77 5.93 -15.55
N GLU A 148 12.49 6.49 -16.72
CA GLU A 148 11.42 7.48 -16.93
C GLU A 148 10.02 6.89 -16.88
N TYR A 149 9.86 5.57 -16.92
CA TYR A 149 8.56 4.92 -16.83
C TYR A 149 8.19 4.46 -15.40
N ALA A 150 9.09 4.60 -14.42
CA ALA A 150 8.79 4.35 -13.01
C ALA A 150 9.09 5.61 -12.19
N HIS A 151 8.06 6.24 -11.63
CA HIS A 151 8.21 7.54 -10.97
C HIS A 151 7.59 7.57 -9.57
N LEU A 152 8.39 8.05 -8.60
CA LEU A 152 7.95 8.30 -7.24
C LEU A 152 7.19 9.62 -7.17
N CYS A 153 5.90 9.55 -6.96
CA CYS A 153 5.00 10.69 -6.82
C CYS A 153 4.73 11.01 -5.36
N SER A 154 4.46 12.27 -5.06
CA SER A 154 3.72 12.62 -3.86
C SER A 154 2.32 12.01 -3.92
N LYS A 155 1.73 11.67 -2.78
CA LYS A 155 0.39 11.07 -2.72
C LYS A 155 -0.70 12.12 -2.99
N ASN A 156 -0.75 12.63 -4.22
CA ASN A 156 -1.77 13.57 -4.68
C ASN A 156 -2.00 13.47 -6.20
N ILE A 157 -3.17 13.91 -6.62
CA ILE A 157 -3.64 13.85 -8.01
C ILE A 157 -2.78 14.73 -8.94
N SER A 158 -2.38 15.91 -8.45
CA SER A 158 -1.68 16.90 -9.29
C SER A 158 -0.30 16.42 -9.71
N ASP A 159 0.44 15.77 -8.80
CA ASP A 159 1.80 15.31 -9.08
C ASP A 159 1.82 14.23 -10.18
N ALA A 160 0.89 13.28 -10.12
CA ALA A 160 0.72 12.28 -11.18
C ALA A 160 0.34 12.92 -12.52
N LEU A 161 -0.61 13.87 -12.50
CA LEU A 161 -1.04 14.60 -13.70
C LEU A 161 0.13 15.39 -14.31
N ASP A 162 0.88 16.11 -13.49
CA ASP A 162 2.00 16.95 -13.94
C ASP A 162 3.14 16.09 -14.51
N TYR A 163 3.44 14.96 -13.87
CA TYR A 163 4.44 14.02 -14.39
C TYR A 163 4.06 13.48 -15.79
N LEU A 164 2.83 12.99 -15.95
CA LEU A 164 2.35 12.47 -17.23
C LEU A 164 2.28 13.56 -18.31
N ASN A 165 1.91 14.83 -17.95
CA ASN A 165 2.01 15.96 -18.89
C ASN A 165 3.44 16.22 -19.32
N ASN A 166 4.40 16.16 -18.40
CA ASN A 166 5.83 16.36 -18.71
C ASN A 166 6.33 15.26 -19.65
N MET A 167 5.98 13.99 -19.42
CA MET A 167 6.30 12.90 -20.35
C MET A 167 5.77 13.21 -21.77
N TYR A 168 4.50 13.61 -21.88
CA TYR A 168 3.86 13.96 -23.15
C TYR A 168 4.58 15.08 -23.88
N TYR A 169 4.91 16.19 -23.20
CA TYR A 169 5.60 17.32 -23.80
C TYR A 169 7.06 17.01 -24.17
N ASN A 170 7.67 16.04 -23.52
CA ASN A 170 9.00 15.56 -23.87
C ASN A 170 8.99 14.48 -24.99
N GLY A 171 7.82 14.19 -25.57
CA GLY A 171 7.68 13.23 -26.65
C GLY A 171 7.73 11.75 -26.25
N LEU A 172 7.63 11.45 -24.95
CA LEU A 172 7.52 10.08 -24.45
C LEU A 172 6.09 9.56 -24.65
N THR A 173 5.97 8.39 -25.25
CA THR A 173 4.68 7.75 -25.51
C THR A 173 4.46 6.60 -24.55
N PHE A 174 3.23 6.45 -24.05
CA PHE A 174 2.83 5.32 -23.22
C PHE A 174 1.39 4.92 -23.52
N ASP A 175 1.10 3.63 -23.35
CA ASP A 175 -0.17 2.99 -23.69
C ASP A 175 -0.86 2.35 -22.48
N ALA A 176 -0.17 2.34 -21.31
CA ALA A 176 -0.77 1.98 -20.03
C ALA A 176 -0.12 2.74 -18.86
N VAL A 177 -0.89 2.94 -17.80
CA VAL A 177 -0.43 3.48 -16.52
C VAL A 177 -0.92 2.56 -15.40
N VAL A 178 0.01 2.00 -14.64
CA VAL A 178 -0.26 1.28 -13.40
C VAL A 178 0.14 2.14 -12.22
N THR A 179 -0.66 2.18 -11.18
CA THR A 179 -0.38 3.05 -10.03
C THR A 179 -0.42 2.29 -8.72
N SER A 180 0.32 2.75 -7.73
CA SER A 180 0.33 2.17 -6.39
C SER A 180 -0.83 2.66 -5.49
N ASP A 181 -1.65 3.59 -5.99
CA ASP A 181 -2.78 4.19 -5.26
C ASP A 181 -3.78 4.81 -6.25
N ASP A 182 -5.07 4.71 -5.97
CA ASP A 182 -6.14 5.22 -6.84
C ASP A 182 -6.06 6.74 -7.07
N LEU A 183 -5.52 7.52 -6.11
CA LEU A 183 -5.33 8.96 -6.31
C LEU A 183 -4.40 9.29 -7.49
N LEU A 184 -3.36 8.48 -7.69
CA LEU A 184 -2.46 8.65 -8.83
C LEU A 184 -3.16 8.27 -10.14
N ALA A 185 -3.99 7.21 -10.11
CA ALA A 185 -4.79 6.81 -11.26
C ALA A 185 -5.83 7.87 -11.66
N VAL A 186 -6.43 8.58 -10.70
CA VAL A 186 -7.26 9.77 -10.99
C VAL A 186 -6.44 10.86 -11.72
N GLY A 187 -5.17 11.04 -11.36
CA GLY A 187 -4.26 11.93 -12.08
C GLY A 187 -4.09 11.50 -13.54
N ALA A 188 -3.95 10.20 -13.81
CA ALA A 188 -3.88 9.63 -15.15
C ALA A 188 -5.21 9.79 -15.94
N ILE A 189 -6.36 9.63 -15.30
CA ILE A 189 -7.68 9.92 -15.92
C ILE A 189 -7.78 11.41 -16.31
N LYS A 190 -7.36 12.32 -15.41
CA LYS A 190 -7.34 13.76 -15.75
C LYS A 190 -6.39 14.08 -16.90
N TYR A 191 -5.25 13.41 -16.98
CA TYR A 191 -4.34 13.51 -18.11
C TYR A 191 -5.00 13.06 -19.41
N SER A 192 -5.67 11.90 -19.43
CA SER A 192 -6.34 11.38 -20.61
C SER A 192 -7.42 12.34 -21.12
N HIS A 193 -8.24 12.90 -20.22
CA HIS A 193 -9.25 13.90 -20.59
C HIS A 193 -8.62 15.18 -21.18
N LYS A 194 -7.54 15.68 -20.57
CA LYS A 194 -6.85 16.89 -21.05
C LYS A 194 -6.29 16.73 -22.47
N HIS A 195 -5.86 15.54 -22.83
CA HIS A 195 -5.25 15.24 -24.14
C HIS A 195 -6.21 14.52 -25.10
N ASN A 196 -7.50 14.37 -24.74
CA ASN A 196 -8.51 13.66 -25.53
C ASN A 196 -8.12 12.22 -25.87
N ILE A 197 -7.45 11.53 -24.94
CA ILE A 197 -7.04 10.13 -25.05
C ILE A 197 -8.17 9.24 -24.51
N LYS A 198 -8.60 8.26 -25.30
CA LYS A 198 -9.66 7.32 -24.90
C LYS A 198 -9.15 6.28 -23.92
N VAL A 199 -9.87 6.09 -22.83
CA VAL A 199 -9.63 5.06 -21.82
C VAL A 199 -10.78 4.07 -21.87
N PRO A 200 -10.53 2.75 -22.01
CA PRO A 200 -9.20 2.09 -22.01
C PRO A 200 -8.54 1.94 -23.39
N GLU A 201 -9.18 2.31 -24.51
CA GLU A 201 -8.79 1.90 -25.86
C GLU A 201 -7.39 2.36 -26.22
N GLN A 202 -7.04 3.61 -25.92
CA GLN A 202 -5.74 4.22 -26.26
C GLN A 202 -4.78 4.21 -25.05
N LEU A 203 -5.32 4.34 -23.84
CA LEU A 203 -4.56 4.35 -22.60
C LEU A 203 -5.27 3.51 -21.56
N GLU A 204 -4.68 2.41 -21.14
CA GLU A 204 -5.23 1.59 -20.07
C GLU A 204 -4.70 2.09 -18.71
N ILE A 205 -5.59 2.28 -17.73
CA ILE A 205 -5.23 2.86 -16.44
C ILE A 205 -5.68 1.90 -15.33
N ILE A 206 -4.72 1.51 -14.47
CA ILE A 206 -4.97 0.59 -13.35
C ILE A 206 -4.59 1.29 -12.05
N GLY A 207 -5.57 1.37 -11.14
CA GLY A 207 -5.40 1.86 -9.77
C GLY A 207 -4.99 0.78 -8.77
N TYR A 208 -4.93 1.16 -7.51
CA TYR A 208 -4.65 0.25 -6.39
C TYR A 208 -5.41 0.69 -5.14
N ASN A 209 -5.93 -0.26 -4.38
CA ASN A 209 -6.74 -0.23 -3.17
C ASN A 209 -8.25 -0.37 -3.39
N ASN A 210 -8.77 -0.29 -4.61
CA ASN A 210 -10.20 -0.33 -4.91
C ASN A 210 -11.03 0.58 -3.97
N SER A 211 -10.50 1.78 -3.75
CA SER A 211 -11.11 2.76 -2.86
C SER A 211 -12.38 3.36 -3.48
N VAL A 212 -13.20 4.05 -2.68
CA VAL A 212 -14.40 4.73 -3.18
C VAL A 212 -14.09 5.68 -4.36
N ILE A 213 -12.87 6.20 -4.42
CA ILE A 213 -12.44 7.12 -5.48
C ILE A 213 -12.41 6.43 -6.85
N SER A 214 -12.08 5.14 -6.92
CA SER A 214 -12.06 4.38 -8.18
C SER A 214 -13.41 4.36 -8.88
N ARG A 215 -14.50 4.39 -8.10
CA ARG A 215 -15.87 4.40 -8.59
C ARG A 215 -16.43 5.81 -8.89
N CYS A 216 -15.66 6.86 -8.55
CA CYS A 216 -16.06 8.25 -8.76
C CYS A 216 -15.46 8.86 -10.03
N THR A 217 -14.71 8.08 -10.81
CA THR A 217 -14.13 8.53 -12.08
C THR A 217 -15.01 8.17 -13.27
N GLU A 218 -14.84 8.91 -14.39
CA GLU A 218 -15.47 8.60 -15.68
C GLU A 218 -14.37 8.51 -16.74
N PRO A 219 -14.15 7.32 -17.33
CA PRO A 219 -14.76 6.04 -16.99
C PRO A 219 -14.40 5.56 -15.57
N GLU A 220 -15.20 4.64 -15.00
CA GLU A 220 -14.91 4.00 -13.73
C GLU A 220 -13.54 3.30 -13.78
N LEU A 221 -12.72 3.50 -12.77
CA LEU A 221 -11.33 3.04 -12.76
C LEU A 221 -11.23 1.56 -12.42
N THR A 222 -10.54 0.79 -13.26
CA THR A 222 -10.07 -0.54 -12.88
C THR A 222 -9.02 -0.40 -11.79
N SER A 223 -9.22 -1.07 -10.65
CA SER A 223 -8.32 -0.98 -9.50
C SER A 223 -8.06 -2.34 -8.88
N ILE A 224 -6.81 -2.57 -8.47
CA ILE A 224 -6.42 -3.77 -7.70
C ILE A 224 -7.03 -3.64 -6.30
N ASP A 225 -7.77 -4.65 -5.86
CA ASP A 225 -8.32 -4.69 -4.51
C ASP A 225 -7.30 -5.23 -3.52
N SER A 226 -6.87 -4.39 -2.59
CA SER A 226 -5.99 -4.76 -1.48
C SER A 226 -6.70 -5.53 -0.37
N ASN A 227 -8.02 -5.72 -0.48
CA ASN A 227 -8.88 -6.43 0.46
C ASN A 227 -8.69 -5.98 1.92
N VAL A 228 -8.75 -4.66 2.12
CA VAL A 228 -8.48 -4.02 3.41
C VAL A 228 -9.35 -4.54 4.55
N GLU A 229 -10.59 -4.93 4.26
CA GLU A 229 -11.50 -5.54 5.24
C GLU A 229 -10.94 -6.86 5.77
N LEU A 230 -10.58 -7.78 4.86
CA LEU A 230 -10.02 -9.08 5.23
C LEU A 230 -8.70 -8.94 6.00
N LEU A 231 -7.80 -8.07 5.54
CA LEU A 231 -6.54 -7.80 6.24
C LEU A 231 -6.78 -7.28 7.66
N SER A 232 -7.76 -6.39 7.83
CA SER A 232 -8.12 -5.83 9.13
C SER A 232 -8.71 -6.89 10.06
N MET A 233 -9.60 -7.74 9.54
CA MET A 233 -10.17 -8.86 10.32
C MET A 233 -9.09 -9.86 10.74
N GLN A 234 -8.18 -10.22 9.83
CA GLN A 234 -7.05 -11.12 10.13
C GLN A 234 -6.11 -10.52 11.17
N ALA A 235 -5.87 -9.21 11.13
CA ALA A 235 -5.03 -8.54 12.13
C ALA A 235 -5.64 -8.64 13.54
N VAL A 236 -6.95 -8.41 13.66
CA VAL A 236 -7.64 -8.55 14.96
C VAL A 236 -7.72 -10.01 15.39
N ASP A 237 -8.08 -10.94 14.51
CA ASP A 237 -8.14 -12.38 14.82
C ASP A 237 -6.77 -12.89 15.33
N THR A 238 -5.69 -12.47 14.68
CA THR A 238 -4.32 -12.78 15.11
C THR A 238 -4.03 -12.24 16.51
N LEU A 239 -4.36 -10.97 16.77
CA LEU A 239 -4.19 -10.37 18.09
C LEU A 239 -5.00 -11.12 19.14
N MET A 240 -6.26 -11.43 18.88
CA MET A 240 -7.12 -12.17 19.82
C MET A 240 -6.57 -13.56 20.14
N LYS A 241 -6.08 -14.30 19.13
CA LYS A 241 -5.43 -15.60 19.35
C LYS A 241 -4.22 -15.49 20.27
N VAL A 242 -3.37 -14.49 20.04
CA VAL A 242 -2.18 -14.25 20.87
C VAL A 242 -2.56 -13.89 22.31
N LEU A 243 -3.53 -12.99 22.50
CA LEU A 243 -4.00 -12.58 23.83
C LEU A 243 -4.65 -13.74 24.60
N CYS A 244 -5.29 -14.69 23.91
CA CYS A 244 -5.83 -15.91 24.50
C CYS A 244 -4.76 -17.00 24.76
N GLY A 245 -3.50 -16.73 24.49
CA GLY A 245 -2.40 -17.70 24.70
C GLY A 245 -2.35 -18.82 23.67
N ASN A 246 -3.04 -18.67 22.53
CA ASN A 246 -2.99 -19.65 21.45
C ASN A 246 -1.69 -19.45 20.64
N ASP A 247 -1.11 -20.57 20.20
CA ASP A 247 0.07 -20.54 19.35
C ASP A 247 -0.33 -20.05 17.93
N VAL A 248 0.31 -18.98 17.48
CA VAL A 248 0.24 -18.50 16.09
C VAL A 248 1.53 -18.95 15.41
N SER A 249 1.52 -20.21 14.94
CA SER A 249 2.68 -20.88 14.33
C SER A 249 3.12 -20.23 13.02
N ASN A 250 2.22 -19.55 12.31
CA ASN A 250 2.56 -18.77 11.13
C ASN A 250 2.48 -17.28 11.47
N LYS A 251 3.64 -16.65 11.64
CA LYS A 251 3.73 -15.20 11.96
C LYS A 251 3.48 -14.30 10.75
N ASN A 252 3.43 -14.87 9.54
CA ASN A 252 3.16 -14.20 8.28
C ASN A 252 1.85 -14.75 7.72
N ILE A 253 0.80 -13.98 7.81
CA ILE A 253 -0.57 -14.34 7.43
C ILE A 253 -0.97 -13.57 6.19
#